data_31fa8e41518528b38e9506bdb91b31f6
#
_entry.id   31fa8e41518528b38e9506bdb91b31f6
#
_cell.length_a   1.000
_cell.length_b   1.000
_cell.length_c   1.000
_cell.angle_alpha   90.00
_cell.angle_beta   90.00
_cell.angle_gamma   90.00
#
_symmetry.space_group_name_H-M   'P 1'
#
loop_
_entity.id
_entity.type
_entity.pdbx_description
1 polymer ?
#
loop_
_entity_poly.entity_id
_entity_poly.type
_entity_poly.pdbx_seq_one_letter_code
_entity_poly.pdbx_strand_id
1 'polypeptide(L)'
;MDSIDSIPIIDIGEINEANGAKIDKLVKQIRHTYGEIGFAYLINHNIDPNLVENLFQKSYEFHCLPYETKMKIELNELHRGFIPINTSTDRNSKFAEVTKPNQSESFIMMREANEDDPAVQKGDFLAGPNQWPLEIRGFRKTLTSYFDAMTKLCQKICSVIAIALGTDPVSFAAEFEPPTTFLRLLRYPPIPPDTPNEIYGSAPHSDFGCITLLAQDKTGGLQVMNRQGNWIDSPYIKDTFIMNFGDMLQRWSNGLFVSTPHRVINNSGQERYSCPFFYEPNINAKVSPLNSCITAKNPRKFESIDYGEFLRTELQSGYDRHSTTDKT
;
A
#
# COMPACT_ATOMS: atom_id res chain seq x y z
N MET A 1 13.47 14.56 22.55
CA MET A 1 13.50 13.69 21.35
C MET A 1 13.46 14.66 20.18
N ASP A 2 14.51 14.64 19.37
CA ASP A 2 14.60 15.53 18.21
C ASP A 2 13.49 15.16 17.23
N SER A 3 12.83 16.17 16.66
CA SER A 3 11.81 15.98 15.64
C SER A 3 12.45 15.28 14.42
N ILE A 4 11.82 14.24 13.92
CA ILE A 4 12.22 13.69 12.61
C ILE A 4 11.65 14.63 11.56
N ASP A 5 12.50 15.43 10.95
CA ASP A 5 12.14 16.45 9.95
C ASP A 5 12.31 15.92 8.51
N SER A 6 12.72 14.65 8.36
CA SER A 6 12.88 13.99 7.05
C SER A 6 12.65 12.49 7.16
N ILE A 7 12.19 11.88 6.08
CA ILE A 7 11.97 10.43 5.99
C ILE A 7 13.34 9.74 5.88
N PRO A 8 13.66 8.76 6.76
CA PRO A 8 14.93 8.04 6.74
C PRO A 8 15.13 7.20 5.47
N ILE A 9 16.41 6.93 5.14
CA ILE A 9 16.80 5.99 4.08
C ILE A 9 17.32 4.71 4.74
N ILE A 10 16.81 3.56 4.32
CA ILE A 10 17.23 2.23 4.77
C ILE A 10 17.81 1.46 3.57
N ASP A 11 19.04 1.01 3.72
CA ASP A 11 19.67 0.09 2.78
C ASP A 11 19.23 -1.34 3.09
N ILE A 12 18.52 -1.96 2.13
CA ILE A 12 18.04 -3.35 2.24
C ILE A 12 18.83 -4.33 1.37
N GLY A 13 19.95 -3.91 0.78
CA GLY A 13 20.77 -4.78 -0.07
C GLY A 13 21.22 -6.07 0.62
N GLU A 14 21.42 -6.00 1.93
CA GLU A 14 21.85 -7.13 2.76
C GLU A 14 20.73 -8.16 3.06
N ILE A 15 19.49 -7.88 2.70
CA ILE A 15 18.34 -8.80 2.94
C ILE A 15 18.51 -10.15 2.23
N ASN A 16 19.38 -10.20 1.20
CA ASN A 16 19.70 -11.40 0.44
C ASN A 16 20.92 -12.16 0.98
N GLU A 17 21.65 -11.58 1.94
CA GLU A 17 22.87 -12.16 2.48
C GLU A 17 22.59 -12.91 3.78
N ALA A 18 22.98 -14.17 3.85
CA ALA A 18 22.78 -15.04 5.03
C ALA A 18 23.71 -14.66 6.23
N ASN A 19 24.12 -13.41 6.34
CA ASN A 19 25.05 -12.96 7.40
C ASN A 19 24.26 -12.36 8.58
N GLY A 20 24.23 -13.10 9.71
CA GLY A 20 23.46 -12.72 10.89
C GLY A 20 23.74 -11.31 11.43
N ALA A 21 25.00 -10.88 11.48
CA ALA A 21 25.37 -9.55 12.01
C ALA A 21 24.80 -8.39 11.18
N LYS A 22 24.68 -8.57 9.87
CA LYS A 22 24.10 -7.56 8.95
C LYS A 22 22.59 -7.51 9.08
N ILE A 23 21.93 -8.65 9.19
CA ILE A 23 20.49 -8.73 9.47
C ILE A 23 20.17 -8.06 10.81
N ASP A 24 20.97 -8.27 11.84
CA ASP A 24 20.76 -7.62 13.15
C ASP A 24 20.81 -6.08 13.07
N LYS A 25 21.69 -5.53 12.23
CA LYS A 25 21.74 -4.09 11.98
C LYS A 25 20.47 -3.60 11.30
N LEU A 26 20.02 -4.28 10.25
CA LEU A 26 18.80 -3.96 9.53
C LEU A 26 17.56 -4.07 10.43
N VAL A 27 17.47 -5.11 11.25
CA VAL A 27 16.41 -5.30 12.26
C VAL A 27 16.35 -4.12 13.24
N LYS A 28 17.50 -3.63 13.72
CA LYS A 28 17.54 -2.45 14.62
C LYS A 28 17.07 -1.19 13.91
N GLN A 29 17.49 -0.98 12.66
CA GLN A 29 17.03 0.16 11.86
C GLN A 29 15.51 0.11 11.62
N ILE A 30 14.97 -1.05 11.23
CA ILE A 30 13.54 -1.24 11.05
C ILE A 30 12.78 -0.97 12.35
N ARG A 31 13.21 -1.56 13.48
CA ARG A 31 12.57 -1.30 14.78
C ARG A 31 12.54 0.17 15.14
N HIS A 32 13.63 0.87 14.95
CA HIS A 32 13.71 2.29 15.27
C HIS A 32 12.84 3.11 14.32
N THR A 33 13.06 3.00 13.02
CA THR A 33 12.36 3.81 12.01
C THR A 33 10.85 3.60 12.03
N TYR A 34 10.41 2.35 12.02
CA TYR A 34 8.97 2.04 11.97
C TYR A 34 8.29 2.11 13.36
N GLY A 35 9.07 2.17 14.42
CA GLY A 35 8.57 2.53 15.75
C GLY A 35 8.40 4.02 15.95
N GLU A 36 9.08 4.87 15.17
CA GLU A 36 9.09 6.33 15.35
C GLU A 36 8.26 7.06 14.28
N ILE A 37 8.55 6.85 13.00
CA ILE A 37 7.89 7.56 11.89
C ILE A 37 7.04 6.66 11.01
N GLY A 38 7.28 5.35 10.99
CA GLY A 38 6.51 4.40 10.19
C GLY A 38 6.77 4.45 8.67
N PHE A 39 7.72 5.27 8.20
CA PHE A 39 8.07 5.47 6.80
C PHE A 39 9.57 5.46 6.58
N ALA A 40 10.02 4.90 5.46
CA ALA A 40 11.42 4.98 5.01
C ALA A 40 11.51 4.92 3.48
N TYR A 41 12.55 5.51 2.92
CA TYR A 41 13.03 5.17 1.58
C TYR A 41 13.86 3.90 1.64
N LEU A 42 13.62 2.98 0.72
CA LEU A 42 14.42 1.77 0.56
C LEU A 42 15.34 1.88 -0.64
N ILE A 43 16.63 1.62 -0.43
CA ILE A 43 17.64 1.55 -1.47
C ILE A 43 18.19 0.12 -1.58
N ASN A 44 18.86 -0.19 -2.68
CA ASN A 44 19.47 -1.50 -2.98
C ASN A 44 18.48 -2.68 -2.92
N HIS A 45 17.23 -2.40 -3.32
CA HIS A 45 16.12 -3.37 -3.31
C HIS A 45 16.20 -4.42 -4.44
N ASN A 46 17.13 -4.29 -5.38
CA ASN A 46 17.36 -5.21 -6.50
C ASN A 46 16.15 -5.42 -7.45
N ILE A 47 15.23 -4.48 -7.50
CA ILE A 47 14.20 -4.44 -8.55
C ILE A 47 14.81 -3.75 -9.76
N ASP A 48 14.66 -4.35 -10.94
CA ASP A 48 15.18 -3.79 -12.20
C ASP A 48 14.58 -2.41 -12.46
N PRO A 49 15.40 -1.34 -12.59
CA PRO A 49 14.92 0.00 -12.89
C PRO A 49 14.08 0.06 -14.18
N ASN A 50 14.44 -0.73 -15.22
CA ASN A 50 13.66 -0.79 -16.45
C ASN A 50 12.24 -1.34 -16.22
N LEU A 51 12.07 -2.25 -15.26
CA LEU A 51 10.74 -2.76 -14.92
C LEU A 51 9.88 -1.68 -14.30
N VAL A 52 10.47 -0.83 -13.44
CA VAL A 52 9.77 0.33 -12.84
C VAL A 52 9.45 1.38 -13.90
N GLU A 53 10.39 1.71 -14.78
CA GLU A 53 10.15 2.66 -15.89
C GLU A 53 9.04 2.17 -16.82
N ASN A 54 9.06 0.88 -17.21
CA ASN A 54 8.01 0.27 -18.01
C ASN A 54 6.64 0.28 -17.31
N LEU A 55 6.59 0.09 -15.99
CA LEU A 55 5.36 0.21 -15.21
C LEU A 55 4.77 1.62 -15.34
N PHE A 56 5.58 2.68 -15.12
CA PHE A 56 5.13 4.06 -15.29
C PHE A 56 4.69 4.36 -16.71
N GLN A 57 5.42 3.86 -17.72
CA GLN A 57 5.02 4.00 -19.13
C GLN A 57 3.63 3.35 -19.36
N LYS A 58 3.38 2.15 -18.82
CA LYS A 58 2.07 1.50 -18.95
C LYS A 58 0.99 2.22 -18.15
N SER A 59 1.31 2.78 -17.00
CA SER A 59 0.40 3.64 -16.25
C SER A 59 -0.01 4.87 -17.07
N TYR A 60 0.95 5.55 -17.67
CA TYR A 60 0.69 6.69 -18.53
C TYR A 60 -0.18 6.31 -19.75
N GLU A 61 0.19 5.25 -20.49
CA GLU A 61 -0.58 4.75 -21.64
C GLU A 61 -2.04 4.45 -21.25
N PHE A 62 -2.26 3.84 -20.08
CA PHE A 62 -3.60 3.52 -19.58
C PHE A 62 -4.43 4.78 -19.29
N HIS A 63 -3.86 5.74 -18.59
CA HIS A 63 -4.59 6.95 -18.21
C HIS A 63 -4.84 7.89 -19.40
N CYS A 64 -4.03 7.77 -20.48
CA CYS A 64 -4.28 8.44 -21.75
C CYS A 64 -5.38 7.82 -22.61
N LEU A 65 -5.88 6.62 -22.28
CA LEU A 65 -7.01 6.05 -23.02
C LEU A 65 -8.27 6.92 -22.86
N PRO A 66 -9.15 6.94 -23.89
CA PRO A 66 -10.46 7.57 -23.78
C PRO A 66 -11.23 7.05 -22.56
N TYR A 67 -11.96 7.94 -21.89
CA TYR A 67 -12.75 7.60 -20.70
C TYR A 67 -13.64 6.37 -20.91
N GLU A 68 -14.40 6.35 -22.02
CA GLU A 68 -15.29 5.25 -22.41
C GLU A 68 -14.54 3.90 -22.56
N THR A 69 -13.28 3.95 -22.96
CA THR A 69 -12.46 2.73 -23.07
C THR A 69 -12.06 2.22 -21.69
N LYS A 70 -11.66 3.12 -20.79
CA LYS A 70 -11.36 2.76 -19.39
C LYS A 70 -12.58 2.21 -18.67
N MET A 71 -13.77 2.77 -18.91
CA MET A 71 -15.04 2.34 -18.31
C MET A 71 -15.46 0.92 -18.72
N LYS A 72 -14.97 0.35 -19.82
CA LYS A 72 -15.24 -1.07 -20.17
C LYS A 72 -14.70 -2.05 -19.14
N ILE A 73 -13.71 -1.63 -18.36
CA ILE A 73 -13.11 -2.37 -17.26
C ILE A 73 -13.23 -1.58 -15.95
N GLU A 74 -14.37 -0.92 -15.74
CA GLU A 74 -14.68 -0.27 -14.48
C GLU A 74 -14.51 -1.24 -13.29
N LEU A 75 -14.17 -0.70 -12.13
CA LEU A 75 -14.03 -1.44 -10.88
C LEU A 75 -15.18 -2.42 -10.68
N ASN A 76 -14.88 -3.70 -10.57
CA ASN A 76 -15.87 -4.74 -10.36
C ASN A 76 -16.00 -5.12 -8.87
N GLU A 77 -16.89 -6.05 -8.57
CA GLU A 77 -17.16 -6.55 -7.21
C GLU A 77 -15.95 -7.26 -6.58
N LEU A 78 -15.03 -7.74 -7.41
CA LEU A 78 -13.76 -8.33 -6.95
C LEU A 78 -12.65 -7.29 -6.70
N HIS A 79 -12.99 -6.01 -6.71
CA HIS A 79 -12.07 -4.89 -6.50
C HIS A 79 -10.93 -4.83 -7.54
N ARG A 80 -11.24 -4.99 -8.81
CA ARG A 80 -10.30 -4.92 -9.94
C ARG A 80 -10.84 -4.04 -11.05
N GLY A 81 -9.94 -3.32 -11.71
CA GLY A 81 -10.24 -2.51 -12.89
C GLY A 81 -10.01 -1.02 -12.69
N PHE A 82 -10.75 -0.21 -13.44
CA PHE A 82 -10.63 1.24 -13.46
C PHE A 82 -11.49 1.89 -12.37
N ILE A 83 -10.90 2.76 -11.59
CA ILE A 83 -11.56 3.60 -10.60
C ILE A 83 -11.56 5.02 -11.14
N PRO A 84 -12.72 5.56 -11.56
CA PRO A 84 -12.84 6.92 -12.07
C PRO A 84 -12.52 7.96 -10.99
N ILE A 85 -12.15 9.16 -11.45
CA ILE A 85 -11.97 10.31 -10.55
C ILE A 85 -13.30 10.63 -9.82
N ASN A 86 -13.22 11.07 -8.58
CA ASN A 86 -14.37 11.40 -7.72
C ASN A 86 -15.25 10.21 -7.28
N THR A 87 -14.74 8.97 -7.34
CA THR A 87 -15.52 7.78 -6.92
C THR A 87 -14.92 7.05 -5.72
N SER A 88 -13.85 7.59 -5.14
CA SER A 88 -13.27 7.08 -3.88
C SER A 88 -13.15 8.20 -2.86
N THR A 89 -13.51 7.91 -1.61
CA THR A 89 -13.52 8.90 -0.52
C THR A 89 -13.08 8.22 0.76
N ASP A 90 -12.08 8.75 1.44
CA ASP A 90 -11.56 8.21 2.71
C ASP A 90 -12.51 8.58 3.89
N ARG A 91 -13.76 8.12 3.82
CA ARG A 91 -14.84 8.46 4.77
C ARG A 91 -14.54 8.03 6.20
N ASN A 92 -13.75 6.97 6.37
CA ASN A 92 -13.33 6.44 7.68
C ASN A 92 -12.04 7.10 8.20
N SER A 93 -11.56 8.17 7.56
CA SER A 93 -10.37 8.87 8.04
C SER A 93 -10.55 9.32 9.49
N LYS A 94 -9.58 8.95 10.33
CA LYS A 94 -9.49 9.37 11.74
C LYS A 94 -8.67 10.67 11.89
N PHE A 95 -8.18 11.22 10.78
CA PHE A 95 -7.18 12.29 10.75
C PHE A 95 -7.70 13.60 10.17
N ALA A 96 -8.85 13.56 9.49
CA ALA A 96 -9.56 14.71 8.96
C ALA A 96 -11.03 14.35 8.72
N GLU A 97 -11.91 15.33 8.75
CA GLU A 97 -13.27 15.19 8.23
C GLU A 97 -13.19 15.22 6.69
N VAL A 98 -13.37 14.05 6.06
CA VAL A 98 -13.26 13.89 4.61
C VAL A 98 -14.67 13.78 4.02
N THR A 99 -15.13 14.86 3.41
CA THR A 99 -16.46 14.96 2.78
C THR A 99 -16.40 14.98 1.25
N LYS A 100 -15.22 15.22 0.69
CA LYS A 100 -14.99 15.31 -0.76
C LYS A 100 -14.20 14.12 -1.26
N PRO A 101 -14.50 13.60 -2.46
CA PRO A 101 -13.77 12.49 -3.04
C PRO A 101 -12.34 12.88 -3.41
N ASN A 102 -11.47 11.88 -3.44
CA ASN A 102 -10.08 12.01 -3.87
C ASN A 102 -10.00 12.45 -5.34
N GLN A 103 -9.10 13.39 -5.62
CA GLN A 103 -8.81 13.88 -6.96
C GLN A 103 -7.76 12.99 -7.63
N SER A 104 -8.13 11.74 -7.83
CA SER A 104 -7.30 10.76 -8.51
C SER A 104 -8.17 9.75 -9.25
N GLU A 105 -7.67 9.23 -10.34
CA GLU A 105 -8.18 8.04 -11.01
C GLU A 105 -7.13 6.94 -10.97
N SER A 106 -7.54 5.69 -11.09
CA SER A 106 -6.58 4.60 -11.01
C SER A 106 -7.03 3.32 -11.72
N PHE A 107 -6.06 2.50 -12.08
CA PHE A 107 -6.26 1.08 -12.38
C PHE A 107 -5.76 0.25 -11.20
N ILE A 108 -6.53 -0.76 -10.81
CA ILE A 108 -6.16 -1.68 -9.73
C ILE A 108 -6.20 -3.13 -10.21
N MET A 109 -5.17 -3.88 -9.87
CA MET A 109 -5.10 -5.33 -10.00
C MET A 109 -4.73 -5.98 -8.66
N MET A 110 -5.10 -7.24 -8.54
CA MET A 110 -4.75 -8.07 -7.39
C MET A 110 -4.05 -9.35 -7.85
N ARG A 111 -3.72 -10.25 -6.92
CA ARG A 111 -3.28 -11.60 -7.26
C ARG A 111 -4.27 -12.24 -8.24
N GLU A 112 -3.79 -12.68 -9.39
CA GLU A 112 -4.61 -13.37 -10.37
C GLU A 112 -5.03 -14.74 -9.79
N ALA A 113 -6.31 -15.05 -9.81
CA ALA A 113 -6.84 -16.33 -9.38
C ALA A 113 -7.86 -16.83 -10.43
N ASN A 114 -7.52 -17.95 -11.06
CA ASN A 114 -8.38 -18.59 -12.04
C ASN A 114 -9.41 -19.51 -11.37
N GLU A 115 -10.32 -20.08 -12.15
CA GLU A 115 -11.39 -20.97 -11.66
C GLU A 115 -10.87 -22.17 -10.86
N ASP A 116 -9.68 -22.69 -11.19
CA ASP A 116 -9.04 -23.80 -10.50
C ASP A 116 -8.32 -23.39 -9.19
N ASP A 117 -8.21 -22.10 -8.90
CA ASP A 117 -7.57 -21.62 -7.70
C ASP A 117 -8.39 -21.99 -6.45
N PRO A 118 -7.77 -22.60 -5.43
CA PRO A 118 -8.50 -23.03 -4.23
C PRO A 118 -9.27 -21.92 -3.52
N ALA A 119 -8.79 -20.66 -3.58
CA ALA A 119 -9.46 -19.51 -3.00
C ALA A 119 -10.76 -19.17 -3.77
N VAL A 120 -10.76 -19.30 -5.11
CA VAL A 120 -11.95 -19.13 -5.95
C VAL A 120 -12.97 -20.23 -5.68
N GLN A 121 -12.51 -21.49 -5.60
CA GLN A 121 -13.39 -22.63 -5.32
C GLN A 121 -14.05 -22.57 -3.94
N LYS A 122 -13.37 -21.96 -2.96
CA LYS A 122 -13.92 -21.73 -1.61
C LYS A 122 -14.83 -20.50 -1.55
N GLY A 123 -14.83 -19.66 -2.58
CA GLY A 123 -15.55 -18.38 -2.57
C GLY A 123 -14.90 -17.35 -1.64
N ASP A 124 -13.58 -17.40 -1.48
CA ASP A 124 -12.85 -16.43 -0.65
C ASP A 124 -13.07 -15.01 -1.19
N PHE A 125 -13.22 -14.07 -0.27
CA PHE A 125 -13.46 -12.67 -0.60
C PHE A 125 -12.36 -12.11 -1.50
N LEU A 126 -12.73 -11.46 -2.58
CA LEU A 126 -11.84 -10.88 -3.60
C LEU A 126 -11.04 -11.92 -4.42
N ALA A 127 -11.27 -13.23 -4.30
CA ALA A 127 -10.60 -14.19 -5.15
C ALA A 127 -11.22 -14.18 -6.55
N GLY A 128 -10.39 -14.01 -7.59
CA GLY A 128 -10.85 -14.04 -8.98
C GLY A 128 -9.85 -13.46 -9.98
N PRO A 129 -10.24 -13.40 -11.28
CA PRO A 129 -9.39 -12.89 -12.35
C PRO A 129 -9.33 -11.36 -12.36
N ASN A 130 -8.24 -10.81 -12.89
CA ASN A 130 -8.10 -9.38 -13.16
C ASN A 130 -8.84 -8.98 -14.45
N GLN A 131 -9.15 -7.69 -14.57
CA GLN A 131 -9.63 -7.06 -15.79
C GLN A 131 -8.46 -6.42 -16.54
N TRP A 132 -8.37 -6.60 -17.84
CA TRP A 132 -7.22 -6.14 -18.62
C TRP A 132 -7.66 -5.27 -19.80
N PRO A 133 -7.07 -4.06 -19.99
CA PRO A 133 -7.30 -3.27 -21.20
C PRO A 133 -6.66 -3.97 -22.40
N LEU A 134 -7.43 -4.19 -23.44
CA LEU A 134 -6.96 -4.88 -24.67
C LEU A 134 -6.19 -3.90 -25.60
N GLU A 135 -6.38 -2.63 -25.42
CA GLU A 135 -5.85 -1.55 -26.28
C GLU A 135 -4.34 -1.32 -26.06
N ILE A 136 -3.78 -1.79 -24.92
CA ILE A 136 -2.38 -1.52 -24.57
C ILE A 136 -1.56 -2.79 -24.67
N ARG A 137 -0.75 -2.87 -25.74
CA ARG A 137 0.14 -4.02 -25.94
C ARG A 137 1.11 -4.20 -24.77
N GLY A 138 1.17 -5.41 -24.22
CA GLY A 138 2.09 -5.79 -23.16
C GLY A 138 1.73 -5.28 -21.77
N PHE A 139 0.58 -4.60 -21.59
CA PHE A 139 0.12 -4.09 -20.30
C PHE A 139 0.10 -5.18 -19.23
N ARG A 140 -0.68 -6.25 -19.46
CA ARG A 140 -0.76 -7.40 -18.54
C ARG A 140 0.63 -7.96 -18.19
N LYS A 141 1.47 -8.20 -19.21
CA LYS A 141 2.81 -8.79 -19.01
C LYS A 141 3.69 -7.90 -18.11
N THR A 142 3.72 -6.59 -18.36
CA THR A 142 4.54 -5.66 -17.56
C THR A 142 4.06 -5.62 -16.12
N LEU A 143 2.75 -5.47 -15.90
CA LEU A 143 2.20 -5.38 -14.56
C LEU A 143 2.36 -6.69 -13.79
N THR A 144 2.14 -7.84 -14.41
CA THR A 144 2.36 -9.15 -13.77
C THR A 144 3.83 -9.34 -13.39
N SER A 145 4.77 -9.00 -14.28
CA SER A 145 6.21 -9.10 -13.97
C SER A 145 6.60 -8.20 -12.80
N TYR A 146 6.07 -6.99 -12.72
CA TYR A 146 6.30 -6.09 -11.59
C TYR A 146 5.67 -6.62 -10.30
N PHE A 147 4.43 -7.07 -10.38
CA PHE A 147 3.71 -7.66 -9.25
C PHE A 147 4.47 -8.84 -8.63
N ASP A 148 4.97 -9.76 -9.46
CA ASP A 148 5.75 -10.92 -9.00
C ASP A 148 7.07 -10.50 -8.35
N ALA A 149 7.76 -9.51 -8.92
CA ALA A 149 9.01 -8.99 -8.37
C ALA A 149 8.78 -8.33 -7.01
N MET A 150 7.71 -7.53 -6.87
CA MET A 150 7.36 -6.86 -5.62
C MET A 150 6.89 -7.85 -4.56
N THR A 151 6.12 -8.88 -4.94
CA THR A 151 5.72 -9.97 -4.02
C THR A 151 6.94 -10.65 -3.42
N LYS A 152 7.94 -11.02 -4.25
CA LYS A 152 9.19 -11.62 -3.78
C LYS A 152 9.99 -10.71 -2.86
N LEU A 153 10.01 -9.40 -3.15
CA LEU A 153 10.65 -8.42 -2.28
C LEU A 153 9.95 -8.34 -0.93
N CYS A 154 8.61 -8.24 -0.92
CA CYS A 154 7.83 -8.19 0.31
C CYS A 154 7.99 -9.46 1.16
N GLN A 155 8.05 -10.65 0.57
CA GLN A 155 8.31 -11.91 1.29
C GLN A 155 9.64 -11.86 2.06
N LYS A 156 10.70 -11.31 1.45
CA LYS A 156 11.99 -11.13 2.13
C LYS A 156 11.90 -10.08 3.25
N ILE A 157 11.23 -8.97 3.00
CA ILE A 157 10.99 -7.92 4.00
C ILE A 157 10.19 -8.51 5.19
N CYS A 158 9.17 -9.32 4.94
CA CYS A 158 8.40 -10.01 5.98
C CYS A 158 9.28 -10.87 6.91
N SER A 159 10.28 -11.56 6.37
CA SER A 159 11.21 -12.34 7.17
C SER A 159 12.01 -11.47 8.15
N VAL A 160 12.47 -10.30 7.70
CA VAL A 160 13.17 -9.34 8.59
C VAL A 160 12.23 -8.71 9.60
N ILE A 161 10.99 -8.40 9.21
CA ILE A 161 9.94 -7.91 10.11
C ILE A 161 9.64 -8.94 11.21
N ALA A 162 9.51 -10.22 10.86
CA ALA A 162 9.30 -11.29 11.84
C ALA A 162 10.42 -11.32 12.89
N ILE A 163 11.68 -11.26 12.45
CA ILE A 163 12.84 -11.18 13.37
C ILE A 163 12.76 -9.90 14.21
N ALA A 164 12.40 -8.78 13.61
CA ALA A 164 12.22 -7.51 14.32
C ALA A 164 11.10 -7.57 15.37
N LEU A 165 10.09 -8.38 15.19
CA LEU A 165 9.00 -8.61 16.14
C LEU A 165 9.30 -9.73 17.13
N GLY A 166 10.43 -10.43 16.98
CA GLY A 166 10.81 -11.54 17.85
C GLY A 166 9.91 -12.78 17.66
N THR A 167 9.41 -12.99 16.45
CA THR A 167 8.61 -14.17 16.08
C THR A 167 9.35 -15.00 15.03
N ASP A 168 8.94 -16.25 14.86
CA ASP A 168 9.52 -17.14 13.85
C ASP A 168 9.14 -16.69 12.43
N PRO A 169 10.13 -16.46 11.54
CA PRO A 169 9.85 -16.01 10.17
C PRO A 169 8.98 -16.96 9.34
N VAL A 170 9.08 -18.27 9.56
CA VAL A 170 8.30 -19.26 8.80
C VAL A 170 6.83 -19.20 9.23
N SER A 171 6.59 -19.19 10.52
CA SER A 171 5.23 -19.07 11.06
C SER A 171 4.58 -17.73 10.69
N PHE A 172 5.35 -16.65 10.70
CA PHE A 172 4.84 -15.32 10.30
C PHE A 172 4.52 -15.27 8.79
N ALA A 173 5.37 -15.85 7.95
CA ALA A 173 5.13 -15.92 6.50
C ALA A 173 3.86 -16.72 6.15
N ALA A 174 3.50 -17.74 6.93
CA ALA A 174 2.29 -18.53 6.73
C ALA A 174 0.99 -17.70 6.83
N GLU A 175 1.01 -16.60 7.61
CA GLU A 175 -0.12 -15.67 7.70
C GLU A 175 -0.40 -14.92 6.37
N PHE A 176 0.53 -15.01 5.41
CA PHE A 176 0.43 -14.38 4.08
C PHE A 176 0.24 -15.40 2.94
N GLU A 177 -0.17 -16.64 3.21
CA GLU A 177 -0.31 -17.68 2.17
C GLU A 177 -1.76 -18.09 1.90
N PRO A 178 -2.29 -17.79 0.68
CA PRO A 178 -1.77 -16.82 -0.29
C PRO A 178 -1.96 -15.37 0.19
N PRO A 179 -1.06 -14.45 -0.18
CA PRO A 179 -1.20 -13.07 0.26
C PRO A 179 -2.35 -12.36 -0.47
N THR A 180 -2.99 -11.45 0.24
CA THR A 180 -3.89 -10.47 -0.38
C THR A 180 -3.00 -9.30 -0.85
N THR A 181 -2.88 -9.12 -2.16
CA THR A 181 -1.97 -8.13 -2.73
C THR A 181 -2.70 -7.24 -3.72
N PHE A 182 -2.38 -5.95 -3.69
CA PHE A 182 -2.91 -4.96 -4.61
C PHE A 182 -1.76 -4.22 -5.30
N LEU A 183 -1.85 -4.03 -6.60
CA LEU A 183 -1.05 -3.06 -7.34
C LEU A 183 -2.01 -2.02 -7.90
N ARG A 184 -1.78 -0.76 -7.58
CA ARG A 184 -2.60 0.34 -8.05
C ARG A 184 -1.77 1.31 -8.89
N LEU A 185 -2.22 1.63 -10.10
CA LEU A 185 -1.64 2.66 -10.95
C LEU A 185 -2.49 3.92 -10.78
N LEU A 186 -1.96 4.94 -10.13
CA LEU A 186 -2.66 6.17 -9.80
C LEU A 186 -2.20 7.31 -10.70
N ARG A 187 -3.16 8.10 -11.17
CA ARG A 187 -2.96 9.40 -11.79
C ARG A 187 -3.68 10.47 -10.98
N TYR A 188 -2.97 11.53 -10.67
CA TYR A 188 -3.47 12.70 -9.97
C TYR A 188 -3.37 13.90 -10.91
N PRO A 189 -4.49 14.45 -11.41
CA PRO A 189 -4.45 15.69 -12.18
C PRO A 189 -3.91 16.84 -11.32
N PRO A 190 -3.36 17.89 -11.93
CA PRO A 190 -2.94 19.06 -11.20
C PRO A 190 -4.14 19.75 -10.53
N ILE A 191 -3.98 20.08 -9.26
CA ILE A 191 -4.99 20.85 -8.53
C ILE A 191 -4.70 22.34 -8.78
N PRO A 192 -5.71 23.16 -9.20
CA PRO A 192 -5.52 24.59 -9.38
C PRO A 192 -5.00 25.25 -8.09
N PRO A 193 -4.11 26.27 -8.20
CA PRO A 193 -3.48 26.92 -7.03
C PRO A 193 -4.48 27.50 -6.01
N ASP A 194 -5.65 27.96 -6.49
CA ASP A 194 -6.70 28.58 -5.66
C ASP A 194 -7.68 27.55 -5.08
N THR A 195 -7.36 26.27 -5.18
CA THR A 195 -8.24 25.20 -4.69
C THR A 195 -8.23 25.19 -3.16
N PRO A 196 -9.40 25.03 -2.50
CA PRO A 196 -9.48 24.91 -1.06
C PRO A 196 -8.60 23.78 -0.51
N ASN A 197 -7.98 24.00 0.65
CA ASN A 197 -7.06 23.04 1.30
C ASN A 197 -7.70 21.67 1.66
N GLU A 198 -8.99 21.52 1.50
CA GLU A 198 -9.76 20.30 1.76
C GLU A 198 -9.90 19.38 0.53
N ILE A 199 -9.30 19.76 -0.59
CA ILE A 199 -9.29 18.96 -1.82
C ILE A 199 -7.93 18.26 -1.94
N TYR A 200 -7.95 16.95 -1.83
CA TYR A 200 -6.76 16.10 -1.82
C TYR A 200 -6.67 15.25 -3.09
N GLY A 201 -5.47 14.96 -3.52
CA GLY A 201 -5.22 13.85 -4.45
C GLY A 201 -5.55 12.50 -3.78
N SER A 202 -5.10 12.34 -2.52
CA SER A 202 -5.54 11.33 -1.57
C SER A 202 -5.66 12.00 -0.20
N ALA A 203 -6.81 11.91 0.44
CA ALA A 203 -7.07 12.52 1.74
C ALA A 203 -6.22 11.88 2.85
N PRO A 204 -6.05 12.54 4.01
CA PRO A 204 -5.32 11.97 5.13
C PRO A 204 -5.88 10.61 5.56
N HIS A 205 -5.06 9.57 5.48
CA HIS A 205 -5.42 8.19 5.85
C HIS A 205 -4.21 7.41 6.36
N SER A 206 -4.44 6.26 6.94
CA SER A 206 -3.46 5.18 7.15
C SER A 206 -3.80 4.01 6.22
N ASP A 207 -2.80 3.20 5.87
CA ASP A 207 -3.03 2.00 5.07
C ASP A 207 -3.68 0.89 5.92
N PHE A 208 -4.57 0.14 5.32
CA PHE A 208 -5.37 -0.88 6.01
C PHE A 208 -4.58 -2.12 6.43
N GLY A 209 -3.53 -2.45 5.68
CA GLY A 209 -2.89 -3.74 5.76
C GLY A 209 -1.54 -3.74 6.45
N CYS A 210 -0.53 -4.36 5.82
CA CYS A 210 0.77 -4.60 6.44
C CYS A 210 1.89 -3.78 5.84
N ILE A 211 2.20 -3.99 4.56
CA ILE A 211 3.36 -3.38 3.90
C ILE A 211 2.90 -2.69 2.64
N THR A 212 3.20 -1.40 2.53
CA THR A 212 3.08 -0.65 1.28
C THR A 212 4.47 -0.36 0.73
N LEU A 213 4.71 -0.70 -0.53
CA LEU A 213 5.88 -0.29 -1.30
C LEU A 213 5.43 0.65 -2.43
N LEU A 214 5.77 1.91 -2.31
CA LEU A 214 5.35 2.95 -3.24
C LEU A 214 6.48 3.34 -4.19
N ALA A 215 6.24 3.18 -5.50
CA ALA A 215 6.97 3.89 -6.54
C ALA A 215 6.24 5.21 -6.84
N GLN A 216 6.96 6.32 -6.88
CA GLN A 216 6.41 7.64 -7.26
C GLN A 216 7.24 8.30 -8.35
N ASP A 217 6.63 9.20 -9.11
CA ASP A 217 7.31 10.02 -10.11
C ASP A 217 8.00 11.25 -9.49
N LYS A 218 8.60 12.09 -10.34
CA LYS A 218 9.36 13.27 -9.91
C LYS A 218 8.49 14.43 -9.41
N THR A 219 7.17 14.33 -9.52
CA THR A 219 6.24 15.42 -9.20
C THR A 219 6.16 15.68 -7.69
N GLY A 220 6.34 14.62 -6.86
CA GLY A 220 6.23 14.74 -5.40
C GLY A 220 4.77 14.78 -4.92
N GLY A 221 4.50 15.55 -3.84
CA GLY A 221 3.15 15.76 -3.30
C GLY A 221 2.69 14.74 -2.26
N LEU A 222 3.44 13.68 -1.99
CA LEU A 222 3.21 12.82 -0.83
C LEU A 222 3.70 13.53 0.44
N GLN A 223 2.87 13.56 1.47
CA GLN A 223 3.19 14.07 2.78
C GLN A 223 2.87 13.04 3.86
N VAL A 224 3.76 12.93 4.84
CA VAL A 224 3.67 12.00 5.97
C VAL A 224 3.57 12.79 7.27
N MET A 225 2.71 12.38 8.19
CA MET A 225 2.54 13.05 9.47
C MET A 225 3.58 12.55 10.47
N ASN A 226 4.34 13.45 11.06
CA ASN A 226 5.25 13.09 12.15
C ASN A 226 4.51 12.99 13.49
N ARG A 227 5.20 12.55 14.54
CA ARG A 227 4.61 12.41 15.90
C ARG A 227 4.13 13.71 16.53
N GLN A 228 4.61 14.86 16.04
CA GLN A 228 4.18 16.19 16.49
C GLN A 228 2.91 16.67 15.75
N GLY A 229 2.40 15.89 14.79
CA GLY A 229 1.24 16.25 13.97
C GLY A 229 1.56 17.15 12.78
N ASN A 230 2.86 17.33 12.46
CA ASN A 230 3.29 18.12 11.30
C ASN A 230 3.40 17.23 10.06
N TRP A 231 3.01 17.79 8.91
CA TRP A 231 3.17 17.16 7.62
C TRP A 231 4.59 17.36 7.10
N ILE A 232 5.27 16.25 6.78
CA ILE A 232 6.61 16.21 6.20
C ILE A 232 6.50 15.79 4.74
N ASP A 233 7.11 16.56 3.84
CA ASP A 233 7.17 16.20 2.42
C ASP A 233 8.02 14.95 2.20
N SER A 234 7.57 14.11 1.27
CA SER A 234 8.28 12.94 0.78
C SER A 234 8.73 13.16 -0.67
N PRO A 235 9.85 13.86 -0.90
CA PRO A 235 10.32 14.15 -2.24
C PRO A 235 10.72 12.89 -3.00
N TYR A 236 10.72 12.98 -4.34
CA TYR A 236 11.22 11.89 -5.18
C TYR A 236 12.73 11.70 -4.97
N ILE A 237 13.12 10.47 -4.69
CA ILE A 237 14.52 10.02 -4.72
C ILE A 237 14.62 8.91 -5.77
N LYS A 238 15.55 9.10 -6.71
CA LYS A 238 15.72 8.14 -7.81
C LYS A 238 16.12 6.75 -7.29
N ASP A 239 15.62 5.71 -7.94
CA ASP A 239 15.93 4.30 -7.64
C ASP A 239 15.62 3.91 -6.18
N THR A 240 14.53 4.46 -5.62
CA THR A 240 14.02 4.10 -4.30
C THR A 240 12.55 3.72 -4.35
N PHE A 241 12.14 2.89 -3.40
CA PHE A 241 10.74 2.78 -2.99
C PHE A 241 10.54 3.47 -1.64
N ILE A 242 9.34 4.03 -1.43
CA ILE A 242 8.92 4.41 -0.10
C ILE A 242 8.20 3.23 0.51
N MET A 243 8.60 2.82 1.71
CA MET A 243 7.91 1.76 2.45
C MET A 243 7.26 2.32 3.70
N ASN A 244 6.00 1.95 3.92
CA ASN A 244 5.30 2.19 5.17
C ASN A 244 4.57 0.94 5.65
N PHE A 245 4.25 0.94 6.95
CA PHE A 245 3.45 -0.10 7.59
C PHE A 245 2.03 0.39 7.82
N GLY A 246 1.09 -0.54 7.64
CA GLY A 246 -0.34 -0.29 7.83
C GLY A 246 -0.89 -0.82 9.16
N ASP A 247 -2.20 -0.69 9.32
CA ASP A 247 -2.94 -0.94 10.55
C ASP A 247 -2.83 -2.39 11.05
N MET A 248 -2.75 -3.38 10.12
CA MET A 248 -2.61 -4.78 10.52
C MET A 248 -1.24 -5.06 11.13
N LEU A 249 -0.18 -4.48 10.58
CA LEU A 249 1.16 -4.67 11.15
C LEU A 249 1.33 -3.89 12.47
N GLN A 250 0.70 -2.71 12.60
CA GLN A 250 0.60 -2.02 13.88
C GLN A 250 -0.11 -2.88 14.94
N ARG A 251 -1.19 -3.58 14.56
CA ARG A 251 -1.93 -4.48 15.44
C ARG A 251 -1.09 -5.71 15.85
N TRP A 252 -0.49 -6.40 14.89
CA TRP A 252 0.39 -7.56 15.16
C TRP A 252 1.57 -7.19 16.07
N SER A 253 2.19 -6.02 15.83
CA SER A 253 3.29 -5.53 16.65
C SER A 253 2.87 -4.99 18.02
N ASN A 254 1.58 -5.06 18.38
CA ASN A 254 1.03 -4.44 19.60
C ASN A 254 1.41 -2.95 19.75
N GLY A 255 1.49 -2.23 18.60
CA GLY A 255 1.85 -0.82 18.56
C GLY A 255 3.35 -0.53 18.73
N LEU A 256 4.22 -1.53 18.56
CA LEU A 256 5.67 -1.28 18.45
C LEU A 256 6.04 -0.65 17.11
N PHE A 257 5.30 -0.99 16.06
CA PHE A 257 5.32 -0.30 14.78
C PHE A 257 4.09 0.59 14.66
N VAL A 258 4.23 1.71 13.95
CA VAL A 258 3.18 2.69 13.79
C VAL A 258 2.64 2.69 12.36
N SER A 259 1.33 2.72 12.24
CA SER A 259 0.61 3.00 10.99
C SER A 259 0.45 4.51 10.91
N THR A 260 1.22 5.14 10.03
CA THR A 260 1.40 6.60 10.05
C THR A 260 0.47 7.26 9.03
N PRO A 261 -0.25 8.32 9.44
CA PRO A 261 -1.09 9.08 8.52
C PRO A 261 -0.27 9.72 7.41
N HIS A 262 -0.80 9.62 6.19
CA HIS A 262 -0.18 10.27 5.04
C HIS A 262 -1.28 10.77 4.08
N ARG A 263 -0.90 11.68 3.18
CA ARG A 263 -1.81 12.30 2.21
C ARG A 263 -1.08 12.66 0.93
N VAL A 264 -1.84 12.94 -0.12
CA VAL A 264 -1.30 13.45 -1.39
C VAL A 264 -1.96 14.77 -1.72
N ILE A 265 -1.13 15.79 -1.99
CA ILE A 265 -1.55 17.09 -2.51
C ILE A 265 -0.77 17.36 -3.80
N ASN A 266 -1.47 17.45 -4.92
CA ASN A 266 -0.83 17.75 -6.20
C ASN A 266 -1.08 19.20 -6.64
N ASN A 267 -0.37 20.12 -6.05
CA ASN A 267 -0.36 21.54 -6.42
C ASN A 267 0.84 21.94 -7.30
N SER A 268 1.49 20.95 -7.93
CA SER A 268 2.66 21.16 -8.78
C SER A 268 2.36 21.83 -10.14
N GLY A 269 1.09 21.90 -10.55
CA GLY A 269 0.69 22.30 -11.90
C GLY A 269 0.92 21.24 -12.98
N GLN A 270 1.36 20.04 -12.61
CA GLN A 270 1.62 18.91 -13.51
C GLN A 270 0.86 17.68 -13.05
N GLU A 271 0.64 16.73 -13.96
CA GLU A 271 0.15 15.41 -13.59
C GLU A 271 1.16 14.67 -12.73
N ARG A 272 0.68 13.98 -11.72
CA ARG A 272 1.46 13.09 -10.87
C ARG A 272 1.06 11.64 -11.10
N TYR A 273 2.04 10.75 -11.14
CA TYR A 273 1.82 9.30 -11.18
C TYR A 273 2.47 8.61 -9.99
N SER A 274 1.80 7.59 -9.47
CA SER A 274 2.38 6.72 -8.45
C SER A 274 1.80 5.31 -8.52
N CYS A 275 2.60 4.33 -8.07
CA CYS A 275 2.26 2.91 -8.18
C CYS A 275 2.51 2.24 -6.82
N PRO A 276 1.60 2.36 -5.84
CA PRO A 276 1.68 1.60 -4.60
C PRO A 276 1.41 0.13 -4.85
N PHE A 277 2.22 -0.70 -4.21
CA PHE A 277 2.04 -2.13 -4.09
C PHE A 277 1.79 -2.46 -2.62
N PHE A 278 0.63 -3.07 -2.34
CA PHE A 278 0.21 -3.43 -1.01
C PHE A 278 0.37 -4.95 -0.83
N TYR A 279 1.10 -5.34 0.19
CA TYR A 279 1.33 -6.73 0.54
C TYR A 279 0.70 -7.03 1.90
N GLU A 280 -0.39 -7.79 1.85
CA GLU A 280 -1.33 -7.93 2.93
C GLU A 280 -1.43 -9.38 3.40
N PRO A 281 -1.98 -9.65 4.61
CA PRO A 281 -2.20 -11.00 5.08
C PRO A 281 -3.09 -11.80 4.13
N ASN A 282 -3.11 -13.11 4.34
CA ASN A 282 -4.17 -13.95 3.78
C ASN A 282 -5.53 -13.36 4.16
N ILE A 283 -6.49 -13.38 3.22
CA ILE A 283 -7.82 -12.80 3.43
C ILE A 283 -8.57 -13.41 4.62
N ASN A 284 -8.25 -14.66 4.97
CA ASN A 284 -8.82 -15.40 6.10
C ASN A 284 -7.95 -15.31 7.36
N ALA A 285 -6.89 -14.47 7.37
CA ALA A 285 -6.02 -14.34 8.52
C ALA A 285 -6.72 -13.68 9.71
N LYS A 286 -6.41 -14.17 10.91
CA LYS A 286 -6.85 -13.55 12.16
C LYS A 286 -5.72 -12.74 12.77
N VAL A 287 -5.86 -11.43 12.71
CA VAL A 287 -4.83 -10.49 13.16
C VAL A 287 -4.98 -10.18 14.65
N SER A 288 -3.99 -10.57 15.44
CA SER A 288 -3.95 -10.40 16.89
C SER A 288 -2.53 -10.01 17.31
N PRO A 289 -2.35 -9.19 18.36
CA PRO A 289 -1.02 -8.89 18.87
C PRO A 289 -0.19 -10.16 19.14
N LEU A 290 1.02 -10.19 18.57
CA LEU A 290 1.97 -11.29 18.76
C LEU A 290 2.40 -11.36 20.22
N ASN A 291 2.50 -12.57 20.78
CA ASN A 291 2.90 -12.77 22.16
C ASN A 291 4.29 -12.19 22.47
N SER A 292 5.22 -12.22 21.51
CA SER A 292 6.54 -11.59 21.60
C SER A 292 6.50 -10.07 21.79
N CYS A 293 5.40 -9.42 21.36
CA CYS A 293 5.19 -7.97 21.45
C CYS A 293 4.40 -7.57 22.72
N ILE A 294 3.93 -8.51 23.50
CA ILE A 294 3.18 -8.27 24.74
C ILE A 294 4.11 -8.49 25.95
N THR A 295 4.27 -7.46 26.76
CA THR A 295 5.12 -7.50 27.97
C THR A 295 4.45 -6.74 29.10
N ALA A 296 4.98 -6.83 30.31
CA ALA A 296 4.50 -6.03 31.44
C ALA A 296 4.60 -4.50 31.16
N LYS A 297 5.58 -4.06 30.36
CA LYS A 297 5.75 -2.66 29.96
C LYS A 297 4.95 -2.29 28.71
N ASN A 298 4.50 -3.27 27.94
CA ASN A 298 3.68 -3.09 26.74
C ASN A 298 2.52 -4.10 26.77
N PRO A 299 1.51 -3.91 27.65
CA PRO A 299 0.37 -4.82 27.76
C PRO A 299 -0.44 -4.83 26.45
N ARG A 300 -1.28 -5.85 26.25
CA ARG A 300 -2.11 -5.98 25.05
C ARG A 300 -2.92 -4.71 24.83
N LYS A 301 -2.82 -4.13 23.62
CA LYS A 301 -3.49 -2.88 23.22
C LYS A 301 -4.63 -3.08 22.21
N PHE A 302 -4.61 -4.20 21.49
CA PHE A 302 -5.56 -4.44 20.41
C PHE A 302 -6.27 -5.78 20.60
N GLU A 303 -7.54 -5.79 20.26
CA GLU A 303 -8.33 -7.01 20.12
C GLU A 303 -7.99 -7.73 18.83
N SER A 304 -8.33 -9.02 18.75
CA SER A 304 -8.20 -9.82 17.54
C SER A 304 -9.30 -9.46 16.53
N ILE A 305 -8.95 -9.38 15.26
CA ILE A 305 -9.91 -9.14 14.18
C ILE A 305 -9.69 -10.10 13.02
N ASP A 306 -10.74 -10.37 12.26
CA ASP A 306 -10.68 -11.09 11.00
C ASP A 306 -10.35 -10.08 9.88
N TYR A 307 -9.23 -10.30 9.18
CA TYR A 307 -8.74 -9.33 8.18
C TYR A 307 -9.73 -9.15 7.03
N GLY A 308 -10.32 -10.22 6.54
CA GLY A 308 -11.29 -10.14 5.44
C GLY A 308 -12.55 -9.34 5.75
N GLU A 309 -13.08 -9.48 6.97
CA GLU A 309 -14.23 -8.68 7.43
C GLU A 309 -13.86 -7.21 7.59
N PHE A 310 -12.69 -6.95 8.16
CA PHE A 310 -12.17 -5.58 8.28
C PHE A 310 -11.99 -4.94 6.89
N LEU A 311 -11.30 -5.61 5.96
CA LEU A 311 -11.07 -5.10 4.61
C LEU A 311 -12.39 -4.87 3.86
N ARG A 312 -13.37 -5.76 3.99
CA ARG A 312 -14.71 -5.59 3.40
C ARG A 312 -15.36 -4.30 3.87
N THR A 313 -15.30 -4.02 5.16
CA THR A 313 -15.87 -2.80 5.75
C THR A 313 -15.19 -1.55 5.20
N GLU A 314 -13.87 -1.56 5.12
CA GLU A 314 -13.11 -0.42 4.59
C GLU A 314 -13.40 -0.18 3.10
N LEU A 315 -13.47 -1.23 2.27
CA LEU A 315 -13.82 -1.09 0.85
C LEU A 315 -15.25 -0.60 0.65
N GLN A 316 -16.20 -1.04 1.47
CA GLN A 316 -17.59 -0.59 1.38
C GLN A 316 -17.75 0.89 1.75
N SER A 317 -16.96 1.40 2.67
CA SER A 317 -17.00 2.80 3.07
C SER A 317 -16.25 3.73 2.13
N GLY A 318 -15.14 3.24 1.54
CA GLY A 318 -14.20 4.05 0.76
C GLY A 318 -14.52 4.16 -0.73
N TYR A 319 -15.31 3.23 -1.29
CA TYR A 319 -15.56 3.18 -2.73
C TYR A 319 -17.06 3.13 -3.02
N ASP A 320 -17.54 4.05 -3.86
CA ASP A 320 -18.96 4.14 -4.22
C ASP A 320 -19.49 2.84 -4.84
N ARG A 321 -18.67 2.15 -5.63
CA ARG A 321 -19.01 0.85 -6.25
C ARG A 321 -19.31 -0.25 -5.23
N HIS A 322 -18.71 -0.20 -4.05
CA HIS A 322 -18.90 -1.18 -2.99
C HIS A 322 -19.92 -0.71 -1.93
N SER A 323 -20.37 0.54 -2.01
CA SER A 323 -21.38 1.09 -1.09
C SER A 323 -22.71 0.37 -1.25
N THR A 324 -23.33 0.01 -0.14
CA THR A 324 -24.65 -0.65 -0.12
C THR A 324 -25.82 0.33 -0.22
N THR A 325 -25.56 1.64 -0.26
CA THR A 325 -26.58 2.70 -0.17
C THR A 325 -27.40 2.88 -1.46
N ASP A 326 -26.98 2.29 -2.61
CA ASP A 326 -27.66 2.45 -3.90
C ASP A 326 -28.41 1.20 -4.38
N LYS A 327 -28.74 0.25 -3.49
CA LYS A 327 -29.52 -0.96 -3.83
C LYS A 327 -30.94 -0.95 -3.23
N THR A 328 -31.61 0.22 -3.22
CA THR A 328 -33.05 0.30 -2.94
C THR A 328 -33.82 0.92 -4.09
#